data_d81708fbf951bd0a12bf8e03766cf355
#
_entry.id   d81708fbf951bd0a12bf8e03766cf355
#
_cell.length_a   1.000
_cell.length_b   1.000
_cell.length_c   1.000
_cell.angle_alpha   90.00
_cell.angle_beta   90.00
_cell.angle_gamma   90.00
#
_symmetry.space_group_name_H-M   'P 1'
#
loop_
_entity.id
_entity.type
_entity.pdbx_description
1 polymer ?
#
loop_
_entity_poly.entity_id
_entity_poly.type
_entity_poly.pdbx_seq_one_letter_code
_entity_poly.pdbx_strand_id
1 'polypeptide(L)'
;MAGETDLKAILKSLSPLLLEPTYVFCTVPNARYGDYAETAPIASFLENEGLTLVLTQASADSHGLAYEGLFSCISLQVHSSLESVGLTAMVSGQLAAHNISANMIAGYYHDHLFVQTVQAQEALALLSNLHNA
;
A
#
# COMPACT_ATOMS: atom_id res chain seq x y z
N MET A 1 18.54 9.36 -7.96
CA MET A 1 19.00 9.70 -6.60
C MET A 1 18.73 8.53 -5.66
N ALA A 2 19.72 8.16 -4.91
CA ALA A 2 19.56 7.09 -3.93
C ALA A 2 18.88 7.62 -2.67
N GLY A 3 17.94 6.87 -2.12
CA GLY A 3 17.37 7.16 -0.83
C GLY A 3 18.22 6.60 0.30
N GLU A 4 17.74 6.75 1.52
CA GLU A 4 18.42 6.22 2.71
C GLU A 4 18.40 4.69 2.70
N THR A 5 19.53 4.08 3.02
CA THR A 5 19.67 2.61 3.07
C THR A 5 19.90 2.09 4.49
N ASP A 6 20.27 2.94 5.45
CA ASP A 6 20.47 2.53 6.84
C ASP A 6 19.10 2.34 7.52
N LEU A 7 18.79 1.10 7.86
CA LEU A 7 17.50 0.75 8.46
C LEU A 7 17.19 1.56 9.73
N LYS A 8 18.20 1.78 10.58
CA LYS A 8 17.97 2.56 11.81
C LYS A 8 17.57 4.00 11.51
N ALA A 9 18.24 4.62 10.52
CA ALA A 9 17.91 5.98 10.11
C ALA A 9 16.51 6.03 9.48
N ILE A 10 16.16 5.03 8.66
CA ILE A 10 14.83 4.91 8.04
C ILE A 10 13.76 4.82 9.12
N LEU A 11 13.94 3.96 10.11
CA LEU A 11 12.94 3.76 11.17
C LEU A 11 12.76 5.01 12.02
N LYS A 12 13.82 5.77 12.27
CA LYS A 12 13.73 7.01 13.05
C LYS A 12 12.97 8.11 12.31
N SER A 13 13.11 8.17 10.98
CA SER A 13 12.49 9.19 10.16
C SER A 13 11.15 8.77 9.58
N LEU A 14 10.75 7.51 9.78
CA LEU A 14 9.52 6.98 9.22
C LEU A 14 8.31 7.73 9.77
N SER A 15 7.51 8.28 8.87
CA SER A 15 6.28 8.98 9.20
C SER A 15 5.13 8.34 8.41
N PRO A 16 4.39 7.40 9.02
CA PRO A 16 3.28 6.77 8.33
C PRO A 16 2.11 7.73 8.20
N LEU A 17 1.53 7.79 7.00
CA LEU A 17 0.40 8.66 6.70
C LEU A 17 -0.78 7.80 6.24
N LEU A 18 -1.85 7.80 7.02
CA LEU A 18 -3.09 7.13 6.64
C LEU A 18 -3.86 8.01 5.67
N LEU A 19 -4.04 7.54 4.43
CA LEU A 19 -4.80 8.27 3.42
C LEU A 19 -6.29 8.17 3.71
N GLU A 20 -7.05 9.23 3.37
CA GLU A 20 -8.48 9.31 3.66
C GLU A 20 -9.33 8.29 2.92
N PRO A 21 -9.16 8.08 1.60
CA PRO A 21 -10.07 7.21 0.87
C PRO A 21 -9.97 5.76 1.32
N THR A 22 -11.09 5.05 1.17
CA THR A 22 -11.11 3.59 1.21
C THR A 22 -10.78 3.09 -0.19
N TYR A 23 -9.91 2.10 -0.29
CA TYR A 23 -9.45 1.53 -1.54
C TYR A 23 -9.93 0.11 -1.71
N VAL A 24 -10.04 -0.31 -2.96
CA VAL A 24 -10.41 -1.68 -3.34
C VAL A 24 -9.47 -2.18 -4.43
N PHE A 25 -9.36 -3.49 -4.55
CA PHE A 25 -8.58 -4.15 -5.59
C PHE A 25 -9.56 -4.78 -6.56
N CYS A 26 -9.46 -4.39 -7.84
CA CYS A 26 -10.30 -4.93 -8.90
C CYS A 26 -9.44 -5.65 -9.92
N THR A 27 -10.01 -6.62 -10.61
CA THR A 27 -9.37 -7.24 -11.76
C THR A 27 -10.30 -7.16 -12.96
N VAL A 28 -9.76 -6.80 -14.12
CA VAL A 28 -10.53 -6.71 -15.35
C VAL A 28 -9.90 -7.64 -16.39
N PRO A 29 -10.56 -8.79 -16.68
CA PRO A 29 -10.04 -9.72 -17.68
C PRO A 29 -9.91 -9.06 -19.04
N ASN A 30 -8.85 -9.41 -19.77
CA ASN A 30 -8.58 -8.94 -21.13
C ASN A 30 -8.32 -7.44 -21.27
N ALA A 31 -8.23 -6.70 -20.18
CA ALA A 31 -7.87 -5.29 -20.20
C ALA A 31 -6.36 -5.13 -20.34
N ARG A 32 -5.93 -3.99 -20.87
CA ARG A 32 -4.54 -3.65 -21.09
C ARG A 32 -4.15 -2.46 -20.23
N TYR A 33 -2.86 -2.30 -20.01
CA TYR A 33 -2.34 -1.12 -19.33
C TYR A 33 -2.85 0.15 -20.03
N GLY A 34 -3.42 1.06 -19.28
CA GLY A 34 -4.04 2.28 -19.78
C GLY A 34 -5.54 2.20 -19.93
N ASP A 35 -6.10 0.99 -20.06
CA ASP A 35 -7.55 0.82 -20.01
C ASP A 35 -8.03 1.21 -18.60
N TYR A 36 -9.22 1.78 -18.52
CA TYR A 36 -9.81 2.24 -17.26
C TYR A 36 -9.07 3.41 -16.61
N ALA A 37 -8.28 4.16 -17.40
CA ALA A 37 -7.58 5.34 -16.89
C ALA A 37 -8.54 6.37 -16.27
N GLU A 38 -9.77 6.43 -16.77
CA GLU A 38 -10.81 7.34 -16.26
C GLU A 38 -11.21 7.02 -14.81
N THR A 39 -10.92 5.83 -14.31
CA THR A 39 -11.20 5.48 -12.92
C THR A 39 -10.15 6.05 -11.97
N ALA A 40 -9.06 6.61 -12.51
CA ALA A 40 -7.95 7.20 -11.76
C ALA A 40 -7.37 6.24 -10.71
N PRO A 41 -6.90 5.04 -11.12
CA PRO A 41 -6.34 4.11 -10.15
C PRO A 41 -5.06 4.65 -9.53
N ILE A 42 -4.84 4.36 -8.24
CA ILE A 42 -3.62 4.73 -7.56
C ILE A 42 -2.47 3.79 -7.95
N ALA A 43 -2.80 2.56 -8.36
CA ALA A 43 -1.83 1.58 -8.81
C ALA A 43 -2.49 0.62 -9.80
N SER A 44 -1.66 0.01 -10.64
CA SER A 44 -2.13 -0.93 -11.64
C SER A 44 -1.04 -1.95 -11.91
N PHE A 45 -1.44 -3.20 -12.20
CA PHE A 45 -0.49 -4.25 -12.52
C PHE A 45 -1.11 -5.17 -13.57
N LEU A 46 -0.42 -5.34 -14.67
CA LEU A 46 -0.88 -6.21 -15.75
C LEU A 46 -0.48 -7.65 -15.43
N GLU A 47 -1.48 -8.49 -15.17
CA GLU A 47 -1.27 -9.91 -14.88
C GLU A 47 -1.84 -10.76 -16.02
N ASN A 48 -1.44 -12.04 -16.08
CA ASN A 48 -1.96 -12.94 -17.10
C ASN A 48 -3.48 -13.09 -16.99
N GLU A 49 -4.01 -13.06 -15.77
CA GLU A 49 -5.44 -13.23 -15.48
C GLU A 49 -6.26 -11.99 -15.79
N GLY A 50 -5.63 -10.82 -15.84
CA GLY A 50 -6.32 -9.56 -16.07
C GLY A 50 -5.53 -8.38 -15.57
N LEU A 51 -6.07 -7.19 -15.80
CA LEU A 51 -5.48 -5.95 -15.31
C LEU A 51 -5.95 -5.70 -13.89
N THR A 52 -5.02 -5.69 -12.94
CA THR A 52 -5.31 -5.29 -11.56
C THR A 52 -5.38 -3.77 -11.49
N LEU A 53 -6.42 -3.26 -10.85
CA LEU A 53 -6.59 -1.84 -10.56
C LEU A 53 -6.75 -1.67 -9.06
N VAL A 54 -5.97 -0.77 -8.47
CA VAL A 54 -6.15 -0.35 -7.09
C VAL A 54 -6.69 1.07 -7.14
N LEU A 55 -7.92 1.26 -6.67
CA LEU A 55 -8.62 2.53 -6.83
C LEU A 55 -9.55 2.75 -5.64
N THR A 56 -10.10 3.96 -5.53
CA THR A 56 -11.02 4.24 -4.44
C THR A 56 -12.30 3.43 -4.59
N GLN A 57 -12.89 3.08 -3.46
CA GLN A 57 -14.19 2.40 -3.46
C GLN A 57 -15.23 3.20 -4.23
N ALA A 58 -15.26 4.52 -4.02
CA ALA A 58 -16.20 5.40 -4.71
C ALA A 58 -16.06 5.31 -6.23
N SER A 59 -14.83 5.30 -6.74
CA SER A 59 -14.59 5.18 -8.17
C SER A 59 -15.01 3.81 -8.71
N ALA A 60 -14.69 2.74 -7.98
CA ALA A 60 -15.10 1.39 -8.38
C ALA A 60 -16.62 1.28 -8.46
N ASP A 61 -17.31 1.77 -7.45
CA ASP A 61 -18.79 1.75 -7.42
C ASP A 61 -19.37 2.56 -8.58
N SER A 62 -18.80 3.74 -8.83
CA SER A 62 -19.26 4.62 -9.91
C SER A 62 -19.08 3.99 -11.29
N HIS A 63 -18.10 3.13 -11.48
CA HIS A 63 -17.80 2.47 -12.76
C HIS A 63 -18.27 1.02 -12.81
N GLY A 64 -19.00 0.57 -11.79
CA GLY A 64 -19.57 -0.77 -11.78
C GLY A 64 -18.54 -1.90 -11.67
N LEU A 65 -17.38 -1.64 -11.09
CA LEU A 65 -16.32 -2.63 -10.93
C LEU A 65 -16.53 -3.43 -9.65
N ALA A 66 -16.43 -4.75 -9.77
CA ALA A 66 -16.59 -5.65 -8.63
C ALA A 66 -15.31 -5.74 -7.80
N TYR A 67 -15.46 -5.95 -6.51
CA TYR A 67 -14.35 -6.10 -5.59
C TYR A 67 -14.78 -6.88 -4.34
N GLU A 68 -13.79 -7.38 -3.61
CA GLU A 68 -14.01 -8.02 -2.31
C GLU A 68 -13.15 -7.29 -1.29
N GLY A 69 -13.71 -7.02 -0.11
CA GLY A 69 -12.97 -6.39 0.97
C GLY A 69 -12.68 -4.91 0.74
N LEU A 70 -12.46 -4.22 1.83
CA LEU A 70 -12.16 -2.80 1.85
C LEU A 70 -10.80 -2.59 2.50
N PHE A 71 -9.99 -1.71 1.90
CA PHE A 71 -8.63 -1.48 2.34
C PHE A 71 -8.37 0.00 2.59
N SER A 72 -7.51 0.27 3.54
CA SER A 72 -6.96 1.60 3.77
C SER A 72 -5.50 1.60 3.35
N CYS A 73 -5.04 2.72 2.83
CA CYS A 73 -3.65 2.87 2.40
C CYS A 73 -2.88 3.70 3.41
N ILE A 74 -1.76 3.16 3.86
CA ILE A 74 -0.81 3.89 4.70
C ILE A 74 0.44 4.12 3.86
N SER A 75 0.74 5.39 3.60
CA SER A 75 1.96 5.76 2.88
C SER A 75 3.10 5.89 3.87
N LEU A 76 4.20 5.20 3.61
CA LEU A 76 5.37 5.26 4.48
C LEU A 76 6.24 6.42 4.01
N GLN A 77 6.11 7.55 4.70
CA GLN A 77 6.67 8.84 4.31
C GLN A 77 8.16 8.94 4.66
N VAL A 78 8.95 8.07 4.08
CA VAL A 78 10.40 8.16 4.14
C VAL A 78 10.95 7.70 2.81
N HIS A 79 11.92 8.47 2.27
CA HIS A 79 12.55 8.07 1.01
C HIS A 79 13.63 7.05 1.30
N SER A 80 13.29 5.77 1.12
CA SER A 80 14.25 4.68 1.18
C SER A 80 14.58 4.22 -0.23
N SER A 81 15.82 3.77 -0.43
CA SER A 81 16.22 3.21 -1.72
C SER A 81 15.44 1.93 -2.00
N LEU A 82 15.10 1.69 -3.28
CA LEU A 82 14.49 0.42 -3.70
C LEU A 82 15.41 -0.77 -3.41
N GLU A 83 16.69 -0.51 -3.21
CA GLU A 83 17.69 -1.53 -2.89
C GLU A 83 17.91 -1.69 -1.38
N SER A 84 17.27 -0.86 -0.54
CA SER A 84 17.43 -0.99 0.90
C SER A 84 16.85 -2.30 1.40
N VAL A 85 17.48 -2.86 2.43
CA VAL A 85 17.13 -4.17 2.97
C VAL A 85 16.52 -4.00 4.35
N GLY A 86 15.41 -4.67 4.60
CA GLY A 86 14.86 -4.83 5.93
C GLY A 86 13.60 -4.04 6.25
N LEU A 87 13.31 -2.92 5.55
CA LEU A 87 12.13 -2.13 5.87
C LEU A 87 10.83 -2.93 5.70
N THR A 88 10.67 -3.57 4.54
CA THR A 88 9.48 -4.37 4.28
C THR A 88 9.34 -5.51 5.29
N ALA A 89 10.45 -6.16 5.61
CA ALA A 89 10.44 -7.26 6.59
C ALA A 89 10.03 -6.79 7.98
N MET A 90 10.57 -5.64 8.42
CA MET A 90 10.19 -5.06 9.72
C MET A 90 8.72 -4.69 9.78
N VAL A 91 8.24 -4.00 8.76
CA VAL A 91 6.84 -3.55 8.69
C VAL A 91 5.92 -4.75 8.65
N SER A 92 6.11 -5.67 7.71
CA SER A 92 5.22 -6.82 7.55
C SER A 92 5.30 -7.76 8.76
N GLY A 93 6.49 -7.95 9.34
CA GLY A 93 6.67 -8.79 10.51
C GLY A 93 5.94 -8.25 11.73
N GLN A 94 6.03 -6.94 11.96
CA GLN A 94 5.35 -6.31 13.08
C GLN A 94 3.82 -6.41 12.92
N LEU A 95 3.32 -6.17 11.73
CA LEU A 95 1.88 -6.28 11.47
C LEU A 95 1.41 -7.73 11.58
N ALA A 96 2.18 -8.67 11.05
CA ALA A 96 1.84 -10.09 11.12
C ALA A 96 1.78 -10.57 12.57
N ALA A 97 2.67 -10.07 13.44
CA ALA A 97 2.66 -10.40 14.86
C ALA A 97 1.36 -9.98 15.55
N HIS A 98 0.67 -9.00 14.98
CA HIS A 98 -0.62 -8.52 15.49
C HIS A 98 -1.80 -8.99 14.62
N ASN A 99 -1.57 -10.00 13.80
CA ASN A 99 -2.59 -10.62 12.96
C ASN A 99 -3.18 -9.64 11.92
N ILE A 100 -2.35 -8.75 11.40
CA ILE A 100 -2.73 -7.80 10.35
C ILE A 100 -2.04 -8.21 9.06
N SER A 101 -2.84 -8.45 8.01
CA SER A 101 -2.31 -8.76 6.68
C SER A 101 -1.85 -7.47 6.00
N ALA A 102 -0.62 -7.47 5.51
CA ALA A 102 -0.01 -6.30 4.88
C ALA A 102 0.22 -6.57 3.40
N ASN A 103 -0.29 -5.67 2.55
CA ASN A 103 -0.07 -5.72 1.11
C ASN A 103 0.74 -4.49 0.72
N MET A 104 1.99 -4.70 0.32
CA MET A 104 2.92 -3.61 0.10
C MET A 104 3.11 -3.36 -1.39
N ILE A 105 3.03 -2.09 -1.79
CA ILE A 105 3.35 -1.67 -3.16
C ILE A 105 4.46 -0.63 -3.08
N ALA A 106 5.59 -0.92 -3.73
CA ALA A 106 6.73 -0.01 -3.74
C ALA A 106 6.53 1.07 -4.81
N GLY A 107 6.54 2.32 -4.38
CA GLY A 107 6.68 3.44 -5.28
C GLY A 107 8.13 3.86 -5.36
N TYR A 108 8.44 4.78 -6.28
CA TYR A 108 9.80 5.27 -6.41
C TYR A 108 10.28 6.01 -5.15
N TYR A 109 9.39 6.81 -4.56
CA TYR A 109 9.75 7.61 -3.39
C TYR A 109 9.30 6.99 -2.07
N HIS A 110 8.13 6.35 -2.05
CA HIS A 110 7.54 5.83 -0.82
C HIS A 110 6.96 4.45 -1.05
N ASP A 111 6.97 3.65 0.00
CA ASP A 111 6.21 2.41 0.03
C ASP A 111 4.77 2.71 0.45
N HIS A 112 3.84 1.97 -0.10
CA HIS A 112 2.42 2.10 0.20
C HIS A 112 1.90 0.77 0.72
N LEU A 113 1.24 0.83 1.87
CA LEU A 113 0.78 -0.35 2.57
C LEU A 113 -0.73 -0.37 2.58
N PHE A 114 -1.32 -1.50 2.15
CA PHE A 114 -2.76 -1.66 2.17
C PHE A 114 -3.13 -2.69 3.22
N VAL A 115 -3.96 -2.28 4.18
CA VAL A 115 -4.47 -3.13 5.25
C VAL A 115 -6.00 -3.07 5.24
N GLN A 116 -6.64 -4.08 5.81
CA GLN A 116 -8.10 -4.04 5.93
C GLN A 116 -8.52 -2.81 6.72
N THR A 117 -9.55 -2.12 6.24
CA THR A 117 -9.99 -0.84 6.82
C THR A 117 -10.28 -0.96 8.31
N VAL A 118 -10.83 -2.09 8.77
CA VAL A 118 -11.15 -2.29 10.19
C VAL A 118 -9.89 -2.35 11.07
N GLN A 119 -8.72 -2.57 10.48
CA GLN A 119 -7.46 -2.66 11.21
C GLN A 119 -6.55 -1.45 10.97
N ALA A 120 -7.03 -0.44 10.25
CA ALA A 120 -6.18 0.67 9.82
C ALA A 120 -5.61 1.47 10.98
N GLN A 121 -6.41 1.75 12.02
CA GLN A 121 -5.93 2.54 13.15
C GLN A 121 -4.90 1.77 13.97
N GLU A 122 -5.11 0.48 14.18
CA GLU A 122 -4.13 -0.36 14.87
C GLU A 122 -2.82 -0.42 14.08
N ALA A 123 -2.91 -0.62 12.77
CA ALA A 123 -1.72 -0.65 11.90
C ALA A 123 -0.96 0.67 11.97
N LEU A 124 -1.68 1.80 11.90
CA LEU A 124 -1.06 3.12 11.98
C LEU A 124 -0.31 3.31 13.31
N ALA A 125 -0.91 2.90 14.41
CA ALA A 125 -0.30 3.01 15.73
C ALA A 125 0.98 2.17 15.81
N LEU A 126 0.94 0.93 15.30
CA LEU A 126 2.11 0.06 15.29
C LEU A 126 3.26 0.64 14.46
N LEU A 127 2.94 1.19 13.28
CA LEU A 127 3.95 1.77 12.41
C LEU A 127 4.52 3.06 12.96
N SER A 128 3.71 3.84 13.67
CA SER A 128 4.18 5.08 14.31
C SER A 128 5.19 4.81 15.42
N ASN A 129 5.22 3.61 15.97
CA ASN A 129 6.11 3.20 17.05
C ASN A 129 7.09 2.11 16.63
N LEU A 130 7.30 1.94 15.33
CA LEU A 130 8.09 0.84 14.79
C LEU A 130 9.54 0.86 15.28
N HIS A 131 10.10 2.07 15.47
CA HIS A 131 11.47 2.23 15.96
C HIS A 131 11.67 1.71 17.38
N ASN A 132 10.58 1.47 18.10
CA ASN A 132 10.58 0.92 19.46
C ASN A 132 10.29 -0.60 19.49
N ALA A 133 10.09 -1.18 18.33
CA ALA A 133 9.74 -2.61 18.23
C ALA A 133 10.97 -3.52 18.39
#